data_8636e02dd791bc0ea65dac1c23f596b3
#
_entry.id   8636e02dd791bc0ea65dac1c23f596b3
#
_cell.length_a   1.000
_cell.length_b   1.000
_cell.length_c   1.000
_cell.angle_alpha   90.00
_cell.angle_beta   90.00
_cell.angle_gamma   90.00
#
_symmetry.space_group_name_H-M   'P 1'
#
loop_
_entity.id
_entity.type
_entity.pdbx_description
1 polymer ?
#
loop_
_entity_poly.entity_id
_entity_poly.type
_entity_poly.pdbx_seq_one_letter_code
_entity_poly.pdbx_strand_id
1 'polypeptide(L)'
;MFVKMKKYVFLFILIFAQSTLSWAETGVKPPLSYLEAMTQAHKKSTYELLYILQTEGDVESFRLRHTFMDGKEYAQLLNLDRSREEIILKNQTISYLGYNFRPFSLNTPHILDNLPNVLYADYVNLKGYVFLDSGKDRIADRIARVIRIVPNDNLRHSYTLWIDDESHLLLKSQLRSVDNAVLEEFRVLHLYRAKELELIASAIESLVLPALTSINIEALKSQHNWEVDWLPTGFNLIENQTMNGAMYKLENESIDSRLYSDGLSTLNIYVMPSQGVNFNEYAWQQGKLTILNQTVNDKDIVIIGEIPIQSAKQILQSIRFLGEAN
;
A
#
# COMPACT_ATOMS: atom_id res chain seq x y z
N MET A 1 -95.36 -11.92 -38.11
CA MET A 1 -94.68 -12.79 -37.11
C MET A 1 -93.24 -12.46 -37.06
N PHE A 2 -92.83 -11.53 -36.21
CA PHE A 2 -91.45 -10.98 -36.21
C PHE A 2 -90.67 -11.60 -35.03
N VAL A 3 -89.65 -12.34 -35.37
CA VAL A 3 -88.69 -12.88 -34.38
C VAL A 3 -87.64 -11.83 -34.12
N LYS A 4 -87.56 -11.38 -32.85
CA LYS A 4 -86.48 -10.44 -32.41
C LYS A 4 -85.18 -11.21 -32.13
N MET A 5 -84.15 -10.91 -32.87
CA MET A 5 -82.82 -11.39 -32.67
C MET A 5 -82.09 -10.49 -31.63
N LYS A 6 -81.73 -11.02 -30.43
CA LYS A 6 -80.92 -10.34 -29.46
C LYS A 6 -79.46 -10.38 -29.87
N LYS A 7 -78.83 -9.24 -30.08
CA LYS A 7 -77.36 -9.09 -30.24
C LYS A 7 -76.68 -9.22 -28.88
N TYR A 8 -75.86 -10.26 -28.71
CA TYR A 8 -74.92 -10.35 -27.59
C TYR A 8 -73.61 -9.64 -28.03
N VAL A 9 -73.33 -8.51 -27.34
CA VAL A 9 -72.04 -7.84 -27.45
C VAL A 9 -71.08 -8.52 -26.52
N PHE A 10 -70.11 -9.28 -27.07
CA PHE A 10 -68.98 -9.83 -26.34
C PHE A 10 -67.97 -8.71 -26.12
N LEU A 11 -67.86 -8.22 -24.86
CA LEU A 11 -66.85 -7.32 -24.40
C LEU A 11 -65.60 -8.11 -24.09
N PHE A 12 -64.59 -8.11 -25.03
CA PHE A 12 -63.27 -8.67 -24.80
C PHE A 12 -62.46 -7.71 -23.94
N ILE A 13 -62.34 -8.02 -22.64
CA ILE A 13 -61.42 -7.30 -21.72
C ILE A 13 -60.03 -7.87 -22.01
N LEU A 14 -59.20 -7.12 -22.72
CA LEU A 14 -57.76 -7.39 -22.89
C LEU A 14 -57.09 -6.99 -21.56
N ILE A 15 -56.81 -7.99 -20.74
CA ILE A 15 -55.93 -7.83 -19.56
C ILE A 15 -54.51 -7.76 -20.09
N PHE A 16 -53.96 -6.54 -20.24
CA PHE A 16 -52.55 -6.33 -20.41
C PHE A 16 -51.85 -6.69 -19.10
N ALA A 17 -51.34 -7.92 -19.02
CA ALA A 17 -50.39 -8.29 -17.97
C ALA A 17 -49.10 -7.47 -18.26
N GLN A 18 -48.95 -6.36 -17.57
CA GLN A 18 -47.67 -5.67 -17.47
C GLN A 18 -46.73 -6.59 -16.68
N SER A 19 -45.98 -7.42 -17.40
CA SER A 19 -44.80 -8.06 -16.84
C SER A 19 -43.81 -6.94 -16.51
N THR A 20 -43.81 -6.49 -15.26
CA THR A 20 -42.69 -5.73 -14.71
C THR A 20 -41.47 -6.65 -14.84
N LEU A 21 -40.66 -6.43 -15.85
CA LEU A 21 -39.29 -6.94 -15.87
C LEU A 21 -38.60 -6.30 -14.65
N SER A 22 -38.70 -7.03 -13.53
CA SER A 22 -37.77 -6.81 -12.41
C SER A 22 -36.39 -7.10 -12.97
N TRP A 23 -35.68 -6.04 -13.35
CA TRP A 23 -34.24 -6.11 -13.51
C TRP A 23 -33.75 -6.47 -12.10
N ALA A 24 -33.46 -7.73 -11.87
CA ALA A 24 -32.63 -8.11 -10.76
C ALA A 24 -31.33 -7.33 -10.99
N GLU A 25 -31.17 -6.23 -10.28
CA GLU A 25 -29.88 -5.59 -10.10
C GLU A 25 -28.96 -6.72 -9.68
N THR A 26 -28.15 -7.21 -10.60
CA THR A 26 -27.08 -8.12 -10.25
C THR A 26 -26.17 -7.30 -9.36
N GLY A 27 -26.36 -7.47 -8.04
CA GLY A 27 -25.74 -6.66 -7.00
C GLY A 27 -24.22 -6.92 -6.90
N VAL A 28 -23.53 -6.75 -8.02
CA VAL A 28 -22.07 -6.70 -8.06
C VAL A 28 -21.69 -5.35 -7.48
N LYS A 29 -21.19 -5.37 -6.25
CA LYS A 29 -20.68 -4.17 -5.60
C LYS A 29 -19.55 -3.58 -6.47
N PRO A 30 -19.43 -2.25 -6.57
CA PRO A 30 -18.33 -1.64 -7.31
C PRO A 30 -16.98 -2.06 -6.71
N PRO A 31 -15.91 -2.22 -7.52
CA PRO A 31 -14.60 -2.64 -7.04
C PRO A 31 -14.07 -1.82 -5.86
N LEU A 32 -14.32 -0.52 -5.86
CA LEU A 32 -13.95 0.38 -4.77
C LEU A 32 -14.52 -0.08 -3.42
N SER A 33 -15.78 -0.54 -3.37
CA SER A 33 -16.39 -0.96 -2.10
C SER A 33 -15.73 -2.20 -1.49
N TYR A 34 -15.14 -3.09 -2.30
CA TYR A 34 -14.34 -4.22 -1.80
C TYR A 34 -13.02 -3.75 -1.21
N LEU A 35 -12.37 -2.76 -1.83
CA LEU A 35 -11.11 -2.18 -1.35
C LEU A 35 -11.31 -1.44 -0.02
N GLU A 36 -12.37 -0.65 0.10
CA GLU A 36 -12.74 0.02 1.36
C GLU A 36 -13.10 -1.00 2.46
N ALA A 37 -13.87 -2.04 2.13
CA ALA A 37 -14.20 -3.10 3.07
C ALA A 37 -12.95 -3.85 3.54
N MET A 38 -11.97 -4.09 2.66
CA MET A 38 -10.70 -4.71 2.98
C MET A 38 -9.90 -3.88 3.99
N THR A 39 -9.72 -2.59 3.75
CA THR A 39 -8.99 -1.72 4.69
C THR A 39 -9.67 -1.63 6.04
N GLN A 40 -11.02 -1.56 6.07
CA GLN A 40 -11.79 -1.57 7.31
C GLN A 40 -11.70 -2.93 8.03
N ALA A 41 -11.78 -4.05 7.32
CA ALA A 41 -11.65 -5.37 7.90
C ALA A 41 -10.26 -5.59 8.50
N HIS A 42 -9.21 -5.18 7.79
CA HIS A 42 -7.84 -5.24 8.29
C HIS A 42 -7.71 -4.49 9.62
N LYS A 43 -8.22 -3.27 9.69
CA LYS A 43 -8.07 -2.36 10.84
C LYS A 43 -8.97 -2.70 12.04
N LYS A 44 -10.14 -3.31 11.81
CA LYS A 44 -11.18 -3.44 12.84
C LYS A 44 -11.55 -4.88 13.22
N SER A 45 -11.06 -5.88 12.49
CA SER A 45 -11.40 -7.28 12.80
C SER A 45 -10.39 -7.91 13.74
N THR A 46 -10.83 -8.96 14.45
CA THR A 46 -9.97 -9.85 15.24
C THR A 46 -9.65 -11.09 14.40
N TYR A 47 -8.36 -11.34 14.15
CA TYR A 47 -7.89 -12.44 13.30
C TYR A 47 -6.43 -12.82 13.55
N GLU A 48 -6.04 -14.02 13.11
CA GLU A 48 -4.65 -14.45 12.94
C GLU A 48 -4.46 -14.90 11.50
N LEU A 49 -3.35 -14.47 10.90
CA LEU A 49 -2.88 -14.91 9.58
C LEU A 49 -1.55 -15.63 9.72
N LEU A 50 -1.44 -16.81 9.11
CA LEU A 50 -0.16 -17.36 8.68
C LEU A 50 -0.01 -17.06 7.20
N TYR A 51 1.07 -16.40 6.79
CA TYR A 51 1.28 -16.01 5.43
C TYR A 51 2.75 -16.07 5.02
N ILE A 52 2.98 -16.09 3.73
CA ILE A 52 4.30 -15.91 3.12
C ILE A 52 4.34 -14.56 2.41
N LEU A 53 5.51 -13.94 2.46
CA LEU A 53 5.88 -12.80 1.63
C LEU A 53 7.02 -13.24 0.73
N GLN A 54 6.78 -13.19 -0.57
CA GLN A 54 7.76 -13.53 -1.59
C GLN A 54 8.18 -12.27 -2.32
N THR A 55 9.48 -12.02 -2.33
CA THR A 55 10.14 -11.00 -3.13
C THR A 55 11.12 -11.67 -4.08
N GLU A 56 11.83 -10.91 -4.91
CA GLU A 56 12.83 -11.47 -5.82
C GLU A 56 13.94 -12.20 -5.03
N GLY A 57 13.97 -13.52 -5.16
CA GLY A 57 15.00 -14.38 -4.58
C GLY A 57 14.83 -14.73 -3.10
N ASP A 58 13.76 -14.26 -2.43
CA ASP A 58 13.51 -14.54 -1.02
C ASP A 58 12.04 -14.89 -0.75
N VAL A 59 11.79 -15.81 0.18
CA VAL A 59 10.46 -16.20 0.65
C VAL A 59 10.53 -16.31 2.17
N GLU A 60 9.73 -15.53 2.86
CA GLU A 60 9.66 -15.51 4.31
C GLU A 60 8.25 -15.81 4.81
N SER A 61 8.16 -16.49 5.94
CA SER A 61 6.91 -16.85 6.60
C SER A 61 6.66 -15.98 7.82
N PHE A 62 5.41 -15.56 7.99
CA PHE A 62 5.02 -14.67 9.07
C PHE A 62 3.75 -15.15 9.76
N ARG A 63 3.60 -14.75 11.02
CA ARG A 63 2.36 -14.84 11.76
C ARG A 63 1.94 -13.45 12.23
N LEU A 64 0.81 -12.97 11.74
CA LEU A 64 0.16 -11.73 12.19
C LEU A 64 -1.05 -12.07 13.06
N ARG A 65 -1.08 -11.55 14.27
CA ARG A 65 -2.25 -11.52 15.15
C ARG A 65 -2.73 -10.10 15.27
N HIS A 66 -4.01 -9.88 15.13
CA HIS A 66 -4.62 -8.57 15.15
C HIS A 66 -5.93 -8.58 15.93
N THR A 67 -6.16 -7.54 16.72
CA THR A 67 -7.45 -7.28 17.35
C THR A 67 -7.71 -5.78 17.52
N PHE A 68 -8.97 -5.41 17.46
CA PHE A 68 -9.44 -4.07 17.75
C PHE A 68 -10.37 -4.13 18.95
N MET A 69 -10.00 -3.47 20.05
CA MET A 69 -10.75 -3.53 21.31
C MET A 69 -10.74 -2.16 22.00
N ASP A 70 -11.89 -1.72 22.51
CA ASP A 70 -12.05 -0.45 23.24
C ASP A 70 -11.52 0.78 22.46
N GLY A 71 -11.75 0.78 21.14
CA GLY A 71 -11.31 1.88 20.27
C GLY A 71 -9.81 1.89 19.93
N LYS A 72 -9.06 0.88 20.35
CA LYS A 72 -7.62 0.74 20.12
C LYS A 72 -7.29 -0.46 19.26
N GLU A 73 -6.26 -0.34 18.47
CA GLU A 73 -5.72 -1.38 17.60
C GLU A 73 -4.49 -2.03 18.24
N TYR A 74 -4.45 -3.35 18.19
CA TYR A 74 -3.34 -4.15 18.71
C TYR A 74 -2.96 -5.19 17.67
N ALA A 75 -1.66 -5.31 17.39
CA ALA A 75 -1.15 -6.35 16.53
C ALA A 75 0.22 -6.86 16.99
N GLN A 76 0.48 -8.12 16.65
CA GLN A 76 1.76 -8.77 16.81
C GLN A 76 2.13 -9.44 15.50
N LEU A 77 3.23 -9.01 14.91
CA LEU A 77 3.82 -9.61 13.73
C LEU A 77 5.11 -10.33 14.11
N LEU A 78 5.18 -11.62 13.80
CA LEU A 78 6.36 -12.47 14.05
C LEU A 78 6.91 -12.97 12.72
N ASN A 79 8.22 -12.83 12.50
CA ASN A 79 8.95 -13.58 11.49
C ASN A 79 9.17 -15.01 12.01
N LEU A 80 8.90 -16.04 11.19
CA LEU A 80 8.96 -17.45 11.58
C LEU A 80 10.22 -18.16 11.09
N ASP A 81 10.96 -17.56 10.14
CA ASP A 81 12.09 -18.21 9.45
C ASP A 81 13.46 -17.72 9.93
N ARG A 82 13.54 -16.55 10.57
CA ARG A 82 14.79 -15.96 11.05
C ARG A 82 14.89 -15.96 12.58
N SER A 83 16.00 -15.42 13.10
CA SER A 83 16.09 -15.11 14.53
C SER A 83 14.87 -14.27 14.93
N ARG A 84 14.29 -14.58 16.10
CA ARG A 84 13.02 -13.97 16.53
C ARG A 84 13.05 -12.45 16.39
N GLU A 85 12.31 -11.99 15.40
CA GLU A 85 12.00 -10.59 15.19
C GLU A 85 10.49 -10.41 15.32
N GLU A 86 10.10 -9.42 16.11
CA GLU A 86 8.72 -9.19 16.49
C GLU A 86 8.40 -7.70 16.36
N ILE A 87 7.29 -7.40 15.72
CA ILE A 87 6.75 -6.04 15.65
C ILE A 87 5.44 -6.03 16.43
N ILE A 88 5.34 -5.14 17.42
CA ILE A 88 4.14 -4.93 18.23
C ILE A 88 3.51 -3.61 17.84
N LEU A 89 2.25 -3.62 17.43
CA LEU A 89 1.42 -2.43 17.31
C LEU A 89 0.58 -2.29 18.59
N LYS A 90 0.67 -1.13 19.22
CA LYS A 90 -0.16 -0.73 20.33
C LYS A 90 -0.73 0.66 20.04
N ASN A 91 -1.96 0.68 19.53
CA ASN A 91 -2.67 1.90 19.14
C ASN A 91 -1.93 2.68 18.02
N GLN A 92 -1.18 3.72 18.37
CA GLN A 92 -0.43 4.58 17.43
C GLN A 92 1.09 4.43 17.58
N THR A 93 1.52 3.32 18.13
CA THR A 93 2.95 3.07 18.35
C THR A 93 3.29 1.68 17.88
N ILE A 94 4.29 1.55 17.01
CA ILE A 94 4.91 0.29 16.68
C ILE A 94 6.24 0.14 17.44
N SER A 95 6.52 -1.06 17.91
CA SER A 95 7.76 -1.39 18.61
C SER A 95 8.43 -2.56 17.92
N TYR A 96 9.70 -2.40 17.56
CA TYR A 96 10.54 -3.41 16.95
C TYR A 96 11.36 -4.09 18.02
N LEU A 97 11.22 -5.41 18.14
CA LEU A 97 11.90 -6.25 19.10
C LEU A 97 12.70 -7.32 18.36
N GLY A 98 13.98 -7.47 18.66
CA GLY A 98 14.84 -8.45 18.03
C GLY A 98 16.16 -8.61 18.77
N TYR A 99 16.90 -9.67 18.45
CA TYR A 99 18.22 -9.95 19.06
C TYR A 99 19.36 -9.26 18.33
N ASN A 100 19.18 -8.96 17.03
CA ASN A 100 20.24 -8.46 16.16
C ASN A 100 20.35 -6.93 16.15
N PHE A 101 19.43 -6.23 16.82
CA PHE A 101 19.40 -4.77 16.90
C PHE A 101 18.89 -4.31 18.27
N ARG A 102 19.16 -3.07 18.61
CA ARG A 102 18.62 -2.45 19.84
C ARG A 102 17.13 -2.17 19.60
N PRO A 103 16.24 -2.71 20.47
CA PRO A 103 14.80 -2.46 20.35
C PRO A 103 14.46 -0.96 20.37
N PHE A 104 13.48 -0.57 19.55
CA PHE A 104 13.04 0.81 19.44
C PHE A 104 11.54 0.89 19.14
N SER A 105 10.94 2.08 19.33
CA SER A 105 9.54 2.34 18.99
C SER A 105 9.40 3.59 18.13
N LEU A 106 8.41 3.57 17.23
CA LEU A 106 8.04 4.67 16.35
C LEU A 106 6.58 5.07 16.60
N ASN A 107 6.28 6.36 16.47
CA ASN A 107 4.91 6.84 16.50
C ASN A 107 4.29 6.75 15.11
N THR A 108 3.59 5.66 14.84
CA THR A 108 2.88 5.41 13.59
C THR A 108 1.69 4.48 13.86
N PRO A 109 0.54 4.69 13.19
CA PRO A 109 -0.68 3.95 13.45
C PRO A 109 -0.75 2.57 12.78
N HIS A 110 0.28 2.13 12.05
CA HIS A 110 0.29 0.85 11.35
C HIS A 110 1.69 0.27 11.24
N ILE A 111 1.75 -1.04 11.06
CA ILE A 111 3.00 -1.76 10.82
C ILE A 111 3.51 -1.38 9.43
N LEU A 112 4.78 -0.95 9.35
CA LEU A 112 5.39 -0.45 8.13
C LEU A 112 6.01 -1.55 7.26
N ASP A 113 6.42 -2.66 7.87
CA ASP A 113 7.22 -3.70 7.22
C ASP A 113 6.45 -5.02 7.13
N ASN A 114 6.79 -5.79 6.10
CA ASN A 114 6.31 -7.16 5.90
C ASN A 114 4.78 -7.30 5.70
N LEU A 115 4.09 -6.20 5.46
CA LEU A 115 2.68 -6.15 5.06
C LEU A 115 2.51 -5.31 3.80
N PRO A 116 1.58 -5.68 2.90
CA PRO A 116 1.35 -4.92 1.67
C PRO A 116 0.77 -3.53 1.94
N ASN A 117 1.30 -2.50 1.27
CA ASN A 117 0.82 -1.11 1.39
C ASN A 117 -0.67 -0.95 1.05
N VAL A 118 -1.21 -1.84 0.21
CA VAL A 118 -2.64 -1.87 -0.16
C VAL A 118 -3.59 -2.01 1.03
N LEU A 119 -3.12 -2.49 2.18
CA LEU A 119 -3.93 -2.61 3.40
C LEU A 119 -4.24 -1.26 4.05
N TYR A 120 -3.48 -0.22 3.73
CA TYR A 120 -3.53 1.09 4.40
C TYR A 120 -3.94 2.23 3.47
N ALA A 121 -4.14 1.95 2.18
CA ALA A 121 -4.42 2.97 1.17
C ALA A 121 -5.82 3.62 1.36
N ASP A 122 -5.89 4.91 1.09
CA ASP A 122 -7.15 5.66 0.96
C ASP A 122 -7.64 5.58 -0.50
N TYR A 123 -8.38 4.54 -0.80
CA TYR A 123 -8.84 4.26 -2.16
C TYR A 123 -9.82 5.29 -2.72
N VAL A 124 -10.53 6.02 -1.87
CA VAL A 124 -11.47 7.09 -2.29
C VAL A 124 -10.70 8.26 -2.90
N ASN A 125 -9.56 8.60 -2.32
CA ASN A 125 -8.71 9.72 -2.73
C ASN A 125 -7.57 9.31 -3.66
N LEU A 126 -7.42 8.01 -3.98
CA LEU A 126 -6.36 7.50 -4.83
C LEU A 126 -6.53 8.01 -6.28
N LYS A 127 -5.50 8.66 -6.82
CA LYS A 127 -5.55 9.28 -8.15
C LYS A 127 -4.75 8.49 -9.18
N GLY A 128 -5.26 8.48 -10.41
CA GLY A 128 -4.53 7.91 -11.54
C GLY A 128 -4.57 6.38 -11.61
N TYR A 129 -5.51 5.73 -10.92
CA TYR A 129 -5.75 4.30 -10.99
C TYR A 129 -7.18 3.98 -11.40
N VAL A 130 -7.34 2.82 -12.02
CA VAL A 130 -8.64 2.18 -12.32
C VAL A 130 -8.73 0.90 -11.49
N PHE A 131 -9.91 0.67 -10.92
CA PHE A 131 -10.22 -0.55 -10.17
C PHE A 131 -11.09 -1.47 -11.03
N LEU A 132 -10.61 -2.69 -11.26
CA LEU A 132 -11.26 -3.67 -12.12
C LEU A 132 -11.63 -4.92 -11.31
N ASP A 133 -12.90 -5.33 -11.40
CA ASP A 133 -13.34 -6.62 -10.88
C ASP A 133 -12.97 -7.72 -11.88
N SER A 134 -12.18 -8.69 -11.46
CA SER A 134 -11.72 -9.82 -12.27
C SER A 134 -12.40 -11.15 -11.87
N GLY A 135 -13.52 -11.08 -11.15
CA GLY A 135 -14.29 -12.24 -10.76
C GLY A 135 -13.90 -12.84 -9.42
N LYS A 136 -14.01 -14.16 -9.27
CA LYS A 136 -13.71 -14.91 -8.04
C LYS A 136 -12.65 -15.96 -8.27
N ASP A 137 -11.91 -16.26 -7.22
CA ASP A 137 -10.89 -17.29 -7.16
C ASP A 137 -10.91 -17.99 -5.80
N ARG A 138 -10.06 -18.99 -5.58
CA ARG A 138 -9.95 -19.72 -4.31
C ARG A 138 -8.53 -19.62 -3.75
N ILE A 139 -8.40 -19.04 -2.57
CA ILE A 139 -7.14 -18.87 -1.84
C ILE A 139 -7.33 -19.33 -0.40
N ALA A 140 -6.38 -20.12 0.15
CA ALA A 140 -6.42 -20.62 1.53
C ALA A 140 -7.77 -21.30 1.89
N ASP A 141 -8.31 -22.10 0.96
CA ASP A 141 -9.60 -22.80 1.06
C ASP A 141 -10.83 -21.85 1.15
N ARG A 142 -10.70 -20.58 0.80
CA ARG A 142 -11.74 -19.55 0.87
C ARG A 142 -12.04 -18.95 -0.51
N ILE A 143 -13.28 -18.53 -0.72
CA ILE A 143 -13.67 -17.80 -1.93
C ILE A 143 -13.23 -16.35 -1.78
N ALA A 144 -12.48 -15.86 -2.74
CA ALA A 144 -11.97 -14.50 -2.78
C ALA A 144 -12.47 -13.76 -4.02
N ARG A 145 -12.83 -12.49 -3.87
CA ARG A 145 -13.04 -11.56 -4.97
C ARG A 145 -11.69 -11.05 -5.47
N VAL A 146 -11.49 -11.05 -6.77
CA VAL A 146 -10.25 -10.60 -7.40
C VAL A 146 -10.42 -9.17 -7.91
N ILE A 147 -9.70 -8.24 -7.33
CA ILE A 147 -9.69 -6.82 -7.73
C ILE A 147 -8.30 -6.46 -8.26
N ARG A 148 -8.26 -5.82 -9.41
CA ARG A 148 -7.04 -5.26 -9.97
C ARG A 148 -7.02 -3.75 -9.80
N ILE A 149 -5.88 -3.22 -9.38
CA ILE A 149 -5.59 -1.79 -9.28
C ILE A 149 -4.57 -1.50 -10.38
N VAL A 150 -5.02 -0.81 -11.43
CA VAL A 150 -4.22 -0.59 -12.64
C VAL A 150 -3.98 0.91 -12.81
N PRO A 151 -2.72 1.36 -12.92
CA PRO A 151 -2.45 2.76 -13.21
C PRO A 151 -2.94 3.14 -14.62
N ASN A 152 -3.42 4.38 -14.78
CA ASN A 152 -3.86 4.93 -16.06
C ASN A 152 -2.70 5.23 -17.02
N ASP A 153 -1.50 5.25 -16.48
CA ASP A 153 -0.24 5.43 -17.18
C ASP A 153 0.64 4.17 -16.99
N ASN A 154 1.67 3.98 -17.73
CA ASN A 154 2.63 2.90 -17.55
C ASN A 154 3.81 3.33 -16.66
N LEU A 155 3.58 4.25 -15.74
CA LEU A 155 4.62 4.90 -14.93
C LEU A 155 4.64 4.39 -13.49
N ARG A 156 3.73 3.46 -13.16
CA ARG A 156 3.60 2.85 -11.83
C ARG A 156 3.36 1.37 -11.93
N HIS A 157 3.58 0.67 -10.85
CA HIS A 157 3.27 -0.75 -10.74
C HIS A 157 1.75 -0.96 -10.58
N SER A 158 1.27 -2.14 -10.92
CA SER A 158 -0.12 -2.55 -10.76
C SER A 158 -0.25 -3.58 -9.63
N TYR A 159 -1.46 -3.68 -9.05
CA TYR A 159 -1.76 -4.69 -8.03
C TYR A 159 -2.89 -5.61 -8.49
N THR A 160 -2.81 -6.87 -8.06
CA THR A 160 -3.94 -7.81 -8.09
C THR A 160 -4.17 -8.31 -6.67
N LEU A 161 -5.39 -8.15 -6.17
CA LEU A 161 -5.78 -8.45 -4.80
C LEU A 161 -6.84 -9.53 -4.77
N TRP A 162 -6.71 -10.50 -3.86
CA TRP A 162 -7.70 -11.53 -3.56
C TRP A 162 -8.27 -11.24 -2.18
N ILE A 163 -9.49 -10.72 -2.13
CA ILE A 163 -10.17 -10.28 -0.92
C ILE A 163 -11.19 -11.33 -0.54
N ASP A 164 -11.14 -11.87 0.67
CA ASP A 164 -12.08 -12.87 1.17
C ASP A 164 -13.53 -12.38 1.07
N ASP A 165 -14.38 -13.16 0.45
CA ASP A 165 -15.77 -12.79 0.19
C ASP A 165 -16.61 -12.69 1.49
N GLU A 166 -16.19 -13.38 2.56
CA GLU A 166 -16.89 -13.43 3.84
C GLU A 166 -16.36 -12.37 4.84
N SER A 167 -15.04 -12.36 5.08
CA SER A 167 -14.42 -11.50 6.10
C SER A 167 -13.91 -10.18 5.56
N HIS A 168 -13.80 -10.04 4.24
CA HIS A 168 -13.16 -8.95 3.53
C HIS A 168 -11.65 -8.78 3.85
N LEU A 169 -11.00 -9.75 4.51
CA LEU A 169 -9.57 -9.73 4.72
C LEU A 169 -8.82 -10.04 3.43
N LEU A 170 -7.65 -9.44 3.27
CA LEU A 170 -6.77 -9.72 2.14
C LEU A 170 -6.17 -11.13 2.30
N LEU A 171 -6.38 -12.00 1.31
CA LEU A 171 -5.82 -13.36 1.29
C LEU A 171 -4.58 -13.48 0.41
N LYS A 172 -4.46 -12.62 -0.61
CA LYS A 172 -3.30 -12.59 -1.50
C LYS A 172 -3.21 -11.22 -2.15
N SER A 173 -2.00 -10.71 -2.32
CA SER A 173 -1.72 -9.60 -3.22
C SER A 173 -0.51 -9.90 -4.08
N GLN A 174 -0.53 -9.40 -5.31
CA GLN A 174 0.62 -9.39 -6.21
C GLN A 174 0.86 -7.96 -6.67
N LEU A 175 2.06 -7.47 -6.41
CA LEU A 175 2.59 -6.27 -7.06
C LEU A 175 3.26 -6.70 -8.37
N ARG A 176 2.91 -6.03 -9.46
CA ARG A 176 3.40 -6.37 -10.80
C ARG A 176 4.06 -5.20 -11.49
N SER A 177 5.16 -5.48 -12.17
CA SER A 177 5.83 -4.52 -13.04
C SER A 177 4.94 -4.11 -14.23
N VAL A 178 5.38 -3.11 -14.98
CA VAL A 178 4.76 -2.71 -16.24
C VAL A 178 4.76 -3.83 -17.28
N ASP A 179 5.75 -4.73 -17.22
CA ASP A 179 5.85 -5.93 -18.08
C ASP A 179 5.12 -7.14 -17.49
N ASN A 180 4.27 -6.91 -16.46
CA ASN A 180 3.45 -7.92 -15.80
C ASN A 180 4.24 -9.01 -15.02
N ALA A 181 5.53 -8.82 -14.75
CA ALA A 181 6.29 -9.68 -13.84
C ALA A 181 5.85 -9.46 -12.39
N VAL A 182 5.81 -10.51 -11.57
CA VAL A 182 5.50 -10.40 -10.15
C VAL A 182 6.76 -9.93 -9.41
N LEU A 183 6.67 -8.76 -8.78
CA LEU A 183 7.75 -8.14 -8.01
C LEU A 183 7.68 -8.50 -6.52
N GLU A 184 6.46 -8.66 -6.00
CA GLU A 184 6.17 -9.06 -4.64
C GLU A 184 4.85 -9.85 -4.61
N GLU A 185 4.79 -10.93 -3.84
CA GLU A 185 3.57 -11.67 -3.55
C GLU A 185 3.41 -11.83 -2.04
N PHE A 186 2.32 -11.33 -1.49
CA PHE A 186 1.80 -11.69 -0.17
C PHE A 186 0.75 -12.77 -0.35
N ARG A 187 0.82 -13.87 0.42
CA ARG A 187 -0.15 -14.96 0.32
C ARG A 187 -0.44 -15.60 1.68
N VAL A 188 -1.69 -15.52 2.09
CA VAL A 188 -2.19 -16.20 3.29
C VAL A 188 -2.25 -17.70 3.04
N LEU A 189 -1.71 -18.46 3.99
CA LEU A 189 -1.77 -19.91 4.06
C LEU A 189 -2.91 -20.36 4.96
N HIS A 190 -3.16 -19.61 6.04
CA HIS A 190 -4.22 -19.90 7.00
C HIS A 190 -4.78 -18.61 7.61
N LEU A 191 -6.10 -18.50 7.63
CA LEU A 191 -6.85 -17.43 8.30
C LEU A 191 -7.62 -18.07 9.47
N TYR A 192 -7.33 -17.61 10.68
CA TYR A 192 -8.05 -17.99 11.88
C TYR A 192 -8.78 -16.80 12.50
N ARG A 193 -10.04 -17.00 12.87
CA ARG A 193 -10.88 -15.98 13.52
C ARG A 193 -11.57 -16.61 14.70
N ALA A 194 -11.24 -16.14 15.88
CA ALA A 194 -11.85 -16.62 17.13
C ALA A 194 -11.79 -15.53 18.19
N LYS A 195 -12.74 -15.55 19.12
CA LYS A 195 -12.83 -14.55 20.18
C LYS A 195 -11.63 -14.59 21.13
N GLU A 196 -11.02 -15.75 21.29
CA GLU A 196 -9.83 -15.94 22.13
C GLU A 196 -8.64 -15.07 21.70
N LEU A 197 -8.57 -14.65 20.44
CA LEU A 197 -7.56 -13.73 19.95
C LEU A 197 -7.66 -12.32 20.57
N GLU A 198 -8.80 -11.95 21.14
CA GLU A 198 -8.94 -10.69 21.89
C GLU A 198 -8.00 -10.61 23.10
N LEU A 199 -7.60 -11.75 23.64
CA LEU A 199 -6.60 -11.83 24.74
C LEU A 199 -5.26 -11.22 24.38
N ILE A 200 -4.94 -11.07 23.10
CA ILE A 200 -3.69 -10.45 22.66
C ILE A 200 -3.62 -8.96 23.07
N ALA A 201 -4.76 -8.27 23.11
CA ALA A 201 -4.80 -6.90 23.59
C ALA A 201 -4.31 -6.76 25.03
N SER A 202 -4.82 -7.62 25.95
CA SER A 202 -4.39 -7.63 27.34
C SER A 202 -2.93 -8.03 27.49
N ALA A 203 -2.46 -8.98 26.68
CA ALA A 203 -1.06 -9.37 26.66
C ALA A 203 -0.17 -8.20 26.23
N ILE A 204 -0.50 -7.50 25.14
CA ILE A 204 0.26 -6.34 24.65
C ILE A 204 0.19 -5.18 25.64
N GLU A 205 -0.96 -4.92 26.29
CA GLU A 205 -1.07 -3.88 27.29
C GLU A 205 -0.13 -4.07 28.47
N SER A 206 0.15 -5.33 28.84
CA SER A 206 1.05 -5.69 29.93
C SER A 206 2.55 -5.61 29.58
N LEU A 207 2.90 -5.45 28.30
CA LEU A 207 4.29 -5.41 27.85
C LEU A 207 4.95 -4.07 28.21
N VAL A 208 6.19 -4.13 28.66
CA VAL A 208 7.08 -2.98 28.73
C VAL A 208 7.75 -2.82 27.36
N LEU A 209 7.27 -1.88 26.58
CA LEU A 209 7.78 -1.60 25.24
C LEU A 209 8.91 -0.56 25.29
N PRO A 210 9.82 -0.55 24.30
CA PRO A 210 10.86 0.46 24.19
C PRO A 210 10.28 1.87 24.16
N ALA A 211 11.08 2.83 24.65
CA ALA A 211 10.70 4.25 24.51
C ALA A 211 10.64 4.65 23.03
N LEU A 212 9.80 5.65 22.74
CA LEU A 212 9.75 6.25 21.41
C LEU A 212 11.13 6.78 21.03
N THR A 213 11.58 6.41 19.86
CA THR A 213 12.78 7.00 19.28
C THR A 213 12.43 8.38 18.80
N SER A 214 12.93 9.41 19.49
CA SER A 214 12.97 10.75 18.95
C SER A 214 14.13 10.79 17.95
N ILE A 215 13.82 10.76 16.67
CA ILE A 215 14.80 11.17 15.66
C ILE A 215 14.90 12.69 15.86
N ASN A 216 15.96 13.12 16.56
CA ASN A 216 16.27 14.53 16.67
C ASN A 216 16.87 14.95 15.33
N ILE A 217 15.99 15.12 14.34
CA ILE A 217 16.33 15.77 13.09
C ILE A 217 16.40 17.25 13.52
N GLU A 218 17.61 17.73 13.85
CA GLU A 218 17.85 19.16 13.79
C GLU A 218 17.53 19.56 12.36
N ALA A 219 16.32 20.07 12.18
CA ALA A 219 15.91 20.63 10.92
C ALA A 219 16.81 21.82 10.64
N LEU A 220 17.94 21.56 10.01
CA LEU A 220 18.74 22.60 9.41
C LEU A 220 17.76 23.31 8.48
N LYS A 221 17.62 24.64 8.63
CA LYS A 221 16.88 25.48 7.70
C LYS A 221 17.62 25.43 6.37
N SER A 222 17.44 24.34 5.63
CA SER A 222 18.00 24.27 4.30
C SER A 222 17.10 25.12 3.40
N GLN A 223 17.74 25.98 2.65
CA GLN A 223 17.14 26.51 1.45
C GLN A 223 17.19 25.36 0.44
N HIS A 224 16.06 24.66 0.27
CA HIS A 224 15.95 23.65 -0.78
C HIS A 224 16.09 24.35 -2.15
N ASN A 225 17.32 24.39 -2.65
CA ASN A 225 17.65 25.06 -3.92
C ASN A 225 17.40 24.19 -5.13
N TRP A 226 16.42 23.28 -5.06
CA TRP A 226 16.04 22.41 -6.17
C TRP A 226 14.55 22.09 -6.14
N GLU A 227 13.99 21.78 -7.29
CA GLU A 227 12.60 21.43 -7.48
C GLU A 227 12.46 20.23 -8.41
N VAL A 228 11.34 19.51 -8.28
CA VAL A 228 10.94 18.44 -9.19
C VAL A 228 9.78 18.95 -10.02
N ASP A 229 10.03 19.18 -11.30
CA ASP A 229 9.02 19.77 -12.20
C ASP A 229 7.98 18.74 -12.69
N TRP A 230 8.30 17.45 -12.57
CA TRP A 230 7.41 16.38 -13.00
C TRP A 230 7.43 15.16 -12.06
N LEU A 231 6.24 14.64 -11.77
CA LEU A 231 6.00 13.39 -11.03
C LEU A 231 4.88 12.61 -11.73
N PRO A 232 4.83 11.27 -11.62
CA PRO A 232 3.68 10.48 -12.05
C PRO A 232 2.39 10.96 -11.36
N THR A 233 1.25 10.76 -12.02
CA THR A 233 -0.06 11.21 -11.51
C THR A 233 -0.33 10.65 -10.10
N GLY A 234 -0.70 11.52 -9.17
CA GLY A 234 -1.05 11.15 -7.79
C GLY A 234 0.08 11.33 -6.79
N PHE A 235 1.34 11.34 -7.21
CA PHE A 235 2.44 11.60 -6.29
C PHE A 235 2.40 13.03 -5.76
N ASN A 236 2.50 13.14 -4.44
CA ASN A 236 2.55 14.41 -3.72
C ASN A 236 3.69 14.37 -2.72
N LEU A 237 4.25 15.54 -2.45
CA LEU A 237 5.24 15.70 -1.40
C LEU A 237 4.61 15.41 -0.03
N ILE A 238 5.19 14.47 0.71
CA ILE A 238 4.76 14.10 2.06
C ILE A 238 5.64 14.78 3.10
N GLU A 239 6.95 14.79 2.87
CA GLU A 239 7.91 15.31 3.83
C GLU A 239 9.15 15.87 3.13
N ASN A 240 9.67 16.99 3.68
CA ASN A 240 10.97 17.56 3.36
C ASN A 240 11.87 17.41 4.58
N GLN A 241 13.07 16.88 4.38
CA GLN A 241 14.06 16.78 5.42
C GLN A 241 15.42 17.27 4.93
N THR A 242 16.16 17.92 5.81
CA THR A 242 17.58 18.17 5.64
C THR A 242 18.33 17.48 6.76
N MET A 243 19.23 16.60 6.42
CA MET A 243 20.04 15.84 7.35
C MET A 243 21.45 16.38 7.39
N ASN A 244 22.06 16.43 8.60
CA ASN A 244 23.49 16.75 8.71
C ASN A 244 24.33 15.60 8.16
N GLY A 245 25.17 15.87 7.15
CA GLY A 245 26.05 14.91 6.54
C GLY A 245 27.10 14.30 7.49
N ALA A 246 27.35 14.91 8.64
CA ALA A 246 28.30 14.39 9.63
C ALA A 246 27.98 12.96 10.09
N MET A 247 26.72 12.55 10.12
CA MET A 247 26.31 11.14 10.36
C MET A 247 26.84 10.19 9.28
N TYR A 248 27.12 10.68 8.09
CA TYR A 248 27.60 9.92 6.93
C TYR A 248 29.07 10.19 6.60
N LYS A 249 29.84 10.78 7.55
CA LYS A 249 31.23 11.23 7.35
C LYS A 249 31.40 12.32 6.30
N LEU A 250 30.36 13.05 5.98
CA LEU A 250 30.36 14.23 5.11
C LEU A 250 30.51 15.45 6.01
N GLU A 251 31.74 15.84 6.34
CA GLU A 251 32.02 16.98 7.21
C GLU A 251 31.48 18.28 6.60
N ASN A 252 30.65 19.02 7.36
CA ASN A 252 30.05 20.30 6.97
C ASN A 252 29.08 20.31 5.79
N GLU A 253 28.57 19.17 5.37
CA GLU A 253 27.64 19.08 4.25
C GLU A 253 26.25 18.66 4.71
N SER A 254 25.23 19.11 3.99
CA SER A 254 23.83 18.74 4.22
C SER A 254 23.33 17.83 3.11
N ILE A 255 22.52 16.87 3.49
CA ILE A 255 21.77 16.02 2.57
C ILE A 255 20.33 16.47 2.59
N ASP A 256 19.83 16.97 1.47
CA ASP A 256 18.43 17.29 1.30
C ASP A 256 17.67 16.06 0.85
N SER A 257 16.53 15.78 1.44
CA SER A 257 15.66 14.69 1.02
C SER A 257 14.20 15.12 0.93
N ARG A 258 13.50 14.53 -0.04
CA ARG A 258 12.07 14.70 -0.23
C ARG A 258 11.38 13.36 -0.41
N LEU A 259 10.41 13.10 0.46
CA LEU A 259 9.56 11.93 0.40
C LEU A 259 8.27 12.26 -0.36
N TYR A 260 7.97 11.49 -1.37
CA TYR A 260 6.74 11.57 -2.15
C TYR A 260 5.96 10.27 -2.06
N SER A 261 4.63 10.35 -2.11
CA SER A 261 3.76 9.19 -2.21
C SER A 261 2.53 9.48 -3.06
N ASP A 262 2.01 8.46 -3.71
CA ASP A 262 0.71 8.48 -4.38
C ASP A 262 -0.39 7.75 -3.57
N GLY A 263 -0.05 7.27 -2.36
CA GLY A 263 -0.92 6.51 -1.47
C GLY A 263 -0.77 4.99 -1.55
N LEU A 264 -0.09 4.46 -2.57
CA LEU A 264 0.26 3.02 -2.71
C LEU A 264 1.76 2.80 -2.74
N SER A 265 2.48 3.71 -3.38
CA SER A 265 3.93 3.66 -3.56
C SER A 265 4.57 4.90 -2.95
N THR A 266 5.82 4.76 -2.54
CA THR A 266 6.63 5.86 -2.03
C THR A 266 7.92 5.97 -2.83
N LEU A 267 8.47 7.18 -2.88
CA LEU A 267 9.81 7.43 -3.38
C LEU A 267 10.50 8.55 -2.58
N ASN A 268 11.79 8.38 -2.36
CA ASN A 268 12.65 9.40 -1.78
C ASN A 268 13.63 9.91 -2.84
N ILE A 269 13.83 11.21 -2.85
CA ILE A 269 14.86 11.88 -3.65
C ILE A 269 15.84 12.52 -2.67
N TYR A 270 17.11 12.14 -2.77
CA TYR A 270 18.21 12.70 -2.01
C TYR A 270 19.07 13.54 -2.92
N VAL A 271 19.44 14.72 -2.48
CA VAL A 271 20.37 15.62 -3.17
C VAL A 271 21.46 16.02 -2.19
N MET A 272 22.71 15.77 -2.59
CA MET A 272 23.89 16.05 -1.77
C MET A 272 25.04 16.59 -2.64
N PRO A 273 25.99 17.36 -2.09
CA PRO A 273 27.20 17.76 -2.81
C PRO A 273 28.00 16.54 -3.29
N SER A 274 28.52 16.59 -4.51
CA SER A 274 29.35 15.51 -5.04
C SER A 274 30.72 15.49 -4.34
N GLN A 275 31.16 14.29 -3.96
CA GLN A 275 32.47 14.06 -3.31
C GLN A 275 33.64 13.92 -4.32
N GLY A 276 33.51 14.51 -5.51
CA GLY A 276 34.51 14.43 -6.55
C GLY A 276 34.52 13.13 -7.36
N VAL A 277 33.55 12.24 -7.09
CA VAL A 277 33.25 11.07 -7.92
C VAL A 277 32.08 11.43 -8.81
N ASN A 278 32.32 11.48 -10.11
CA ASN A 278 31.22 11.74 -11.05
C ASN A 278 30.53 10.42 -11.40
N PHE A 279 29.34 10.22 -10.88
CA PHE A 279 28.52 9.04 -11.21
C PHE A 279 27.81 9.27 -12.54
N ASN A 280 28.17 8.45 -13.55
CA ASN A 280 27.26 8.27 -14.69
C ASN A 280 25.92 7.71 -14.20
N GLU A 281 24.85 7.94 -14.96
CA GLU A 281 23.55 7.37 -14.63
C GLU A 281 23.67 5.86 -14.37
N TYR A 282 23.34 5.46 -13.15
CA TYR A 282 23.27 4.07 -12.75
C TYR A 282 21.88 3.78 -12.16
N ALA A 283 21.18 2.82 -12.75
CA ALA A 283 19.88 2.38 -12.31
C ALA A 283 19.90 0.89 -11.97
N TRP A 284 19.40 0.55 -10.83
CA TRP A 284 19.28 -0.82 -10.35
C TRP A 284 17.88 -1.06 -9.77
N GLN A 285 17.34 -2.24 -10.00
CA GLN A 285 16.05 -2.64 -9.47
C GLN A 285 16.18 -4.01 -8.79
N GLN A 286 15.62 -4.12 -7.60
CA GLN A 286 15.47 -5.37 -6.88
C GLN A 286 14.02 -5.48 -6.41
N GLY A 287 13.29 -6.46 -6.95
CA GLY A 287 11.88 -6.58 -6.71
C GLY A 287 11.14 -5.28 -7.04
N LYS A 288 10.43 -4.72 -6.06
CA LYS A 288 9.69 -3.47 -6.23
C LYS A 288 10.53 -2.19 -6.10
N LEU A 289 11.74 -2.30 -5.55
CA LEU A 289 12.59 -1.15 -5.22
C LEU A 289 13.49 -0.79 -6.39
N THR A 290 13.38 0.43 -6.86
CA THR A 290 14.30 1.05 -7.83
C THR A 290 15.24 1.98 -7.09
N ILE A 291 16.54 1.87 -7.38
CA ILE A 291 17.59 2.80 -6.96
C ILE A 291 18.21 3.37 -8.23
N LEU A 292 18.21 4.69 -8.33
CA LEU A 292 18.85 5.41 -9.43
C LEU A 292 19.73 6.51 -8.87
N ASN A 293 20.96 6.62 -9.36
CA ASN A 293 21.85 7.70 -8.99
C ASN A 293 22.50 8.33 -10.22
N GLN A 294 22.77 9.63 -10.13
CA GLN A 294 23.54 10.39 -11.12
C GLN A 294 24.11 11.65 -10.48
N THR A 295 25.32 12.05 -10.93
CA THR A 295 25.89 13.37 -10.62
C THR A 295 25.45 14.38 -11.68
N VAL A 296 24.86 15.49 -11.24
CA VAL A 296 24.43 16.62 -12.08
C VAL A 296 24.86 17.92 -11.41
N ASN A 297 25.60 18.79 -12.10
CA ASN A 297 26.05 20.10 -11.60
C ASN A 297 26.71 20.00 -10.20
N ASP A 298 27.71 19.14 -10.06
CA ASP A 298 28.44 18.88 -8.81
C ASP A 298 27.56 18.46 -7.63
N LYS A 299 26.37 17.89 -7.92
CA LYS A 299 25.49 17.30 -6.93
C LYS A 299 25.18 15.85 -7.26
N ASP A 300 25.24 14.99 -6.26
CA ASP A 300 24.79 13.62 -6.36
C ASP A 300 23.31 13.54 -6.06
N ILE A 301 22.56 13.02 -7.01
CA ILE A 301 21.13 12.78 -6.90
C ILE A 301 20.91 11.28 -6.75
N VAL A 302 20.18 10.88 -5.70
CA VAL A 302 19.80 9.48 -5.51
C VAL A 302 18.28 9.41 -5.38
N ILE A 303 17.65 8.60 -6.23
CA ILE A 303 16.20 8.31 -6.18
C ILE A 303 16.05 6.88 -5.73
N ILE A 304 15.29 6.66 -4.64
CA ILE A 304 14.97 5.34 -4.10
C ILE A 304 13.45 5.24 -3.98
N GLY A 305 12.82 4.27 -4.63
CA GLY A 305 11.35 4.17 -4.56
C GLY A 305 10.75 2.92 -5.19
N GLU A 306 9.48 2.71 -4.88
CA GLU A 306 8.66 1.61 -5.41
C GLU A 306 8.02 2.01 -6.75
N ILE A 307 8.87 2.38 -7.71
CA ILE A 307 8.46 2.86 -9.04
C ILE A 307 9.29 2.18 -10.14
N PRO A 308 8.78 2.09 -11.37
CA PRO A 308 9.57 1.63 -12.50
C PRO A 308 10.82 2.47 -12.75
N ILE A 309 11.91 1.87 -13.20
CA ILE A 309 13.18 2.56 -13.55
C ILE A 309 12.92 3.73 -14.53
N GLN A 310 12.04 3.54 -15.50
CA GLN A 310 11.73 4.57 -16.49
C GLN A 310 11.12 5.82 -15.83
N SER A 311 10.27 5.64 -14.81
CA SER A 311 9.69 6.74 -14.04
C SER A 311 10.75 7.45 -13.20
N ALA A 312 11.66 6.70 -12.56
CA ALA A 312 12.78 7.27 -11.83
C ALA A 312 13.67 8.12 -12.73
N LYS A 313 13.99 7.66 -13.96
CA LYS A 313 14.75 8.42 -14.94
C LYS A 313 14.04 9.71 -15.37
N GLN A 314 12.75 9.66 -15.62
CA GLN A 314 11.98 10.84 -15.99
C GLN A 314 11.90 11.85 -14.85
N ILE A 315 11.76 11.39 -13.60
CA ILE A 315 11.84 12.25 -12.40
C ILE A 315 13.22 12.92 -12.32
N LEU A 316 14.30 12.15 -12.43
CA LEU A 316 15.66 12.67 -12.40
C LEU A 316 15.85 13.80 -13.43
N GLN A 317 15.41 13.60 -14.67
CA GLN A 317 15.49 14.59 -15.76
C GLN A 317 14.66 15.85 -15.50
N SER A 318 13.68 15.78 -14.60
CA SER A 318 12.82 16.91 -14.23
C SER A 318 13.35 17.70 -13.02
N ILE A 319 14.43 17.26 -12.40
CA ILE A 319 15.02 17.98 -11.26
C ILE A 319 15.74 19.23 -11.77
N ARG A 320 15.36 20.37 -11.20
CA ARG A 320 15.90 21.68 -11.54
C ARG A 320 16.53 22.32 -10.32
N PHE A 321 17.75 22.81 -10.43
CA PHE A 321 18.43 23.58 -9.39
C PHE A 321 18.07 25.08 -9.50
N LEU A 322 17.70 25.69 -8.36
CA LEU A 322 17.31 27.09 -8.27
C LEU A 322 18.54 27.95 -8.02
N GLY A 323 18.74 29.03 -8.82
CA GLY A 323 19.84 29.98 -8.63
C GLY A 323 21.11 29.70 -9.42
N GLU A 324 21.16 28.61 -10.19
CA GLU A 324 22.19 28.41 -11.23
C GLU A 324 21.63 28.97 -12.55
N ALA A 325 22.20 30.07 -13.04
CA ALA A 325 21.90 30.55 -14.39
C ALA A 325 22.41 29.50 -15.39
N ASN A 326 21.53 29.06 -16.32
CA ASN A 326 21.89 28.22 -17.47
C ASN A 326 22.95 28.90 -18.35
#